data_6f412af8582427c2191db872f1ed49e1
#
_entry.id   6f412af8582427c2191db872f1ed49e1
#
_cell.length_a   1.000
_cell.length_b   1.000
_cell.length_c   1.000
_cell.angle_alpha   90.00
_cell.angle_beta   90.00
_cell.angle_gamma   90.00
#
_symmetry.space_group_name_H-M   'P 1'
#
loop_
_entity.id
_entity.type
_entity.pdbx_description
1 polymer ?
#
loop_
_entity_poly.entity_id
_entity_poly.type
_entity_poly.pdbx_seq_one_letter_code
_entity_poly.pdbx_strand_id
1 'polypeptide(L)'
;SLDRRQRQMCIRDRYYNMLLLDAVRLSPTDYVAFTFFIGFMAMFAATVFFFAEMRSVDKKWRMSLLVSALITGIAAVHYYYMRDYYLAFGENPTFYRYVDWILTVPLMCVEFYLLTRMAGATKSLMWKLIIASTWMLIAGYIGESFNPEGGSTSHSVTWGVISTLGYLYVLYTAWYGEVAQLAEKSNDEVVKRGVRTLAWFVLVGWAIYPIGYMCMPGGWLSGVMNPSDVDLWYNIADVINKVGFGLVVYNIAVTSKSE
;
A
#
# COMPACT_ATOMS: atom_id res chain seq x y z
N SER A 1 20.14 48.75 17.95
CA SER A 1 19.05 48.10 18.68
C SER A 1 17.93 47.78 17.69
N LEU A 2 17.53 46.52 17.63
CA LEU A 2 16.42 46.07 16.80
C LEU A 2 15.13 46.77 17.23
N ASP A 3 14.40 47.32 16.26
CA ASP A 3 13.10 47.97 16.49
C ASP A 3 12.13 46.97 17.15
N ARG A 4 11.18 47.45 17.94
CA ARG A 4 10.20 46.70 18.68
C ARG A 4 9.43 45.73 17.76
N ARG A 5 9.13 46.11 16.51
CA ARG A 5 8.49 45.30 15.49
C ARG A 5 9.37 44.14 15.04
N GLN A 6 10.67 44.38 14.84
CA GLN A 6 11.63 43.34 14.44
C GLN A 6 11.81 42.29 15.55
N ARG A 7 11.84 42.71 16.83
CA ARG A 7 11.88 41.78 17.97
C ARG A 7 10.64 40.92 18.06
N GLN A 8 9.45 41.52 17.88
CA GLN A 8 8.20 40.76 17.87
C GLN A 8 8.12 39.75 16.71
N MET A 9 8.61 40.13 15.53
CA MET A 9 8.69 39.24 14.36
C MET A 9 9.65 38.08 14.60
N CYS A 10 10.87 38.36 15.11
CA CYS A 10 11.85 37.32 15.46
C CYS A 10 11.35 36.37 16.57
N ILE A 11 10.61 36.88 17.57
CA ILE A 11 10.02 36.07 18.62
C ILE A 11 8.91 35.18 18.02
N ARG A 12 8.04 35.73 17.18
CA ARG A 12 6.97 34.99 16.50
C ARG A 12 7.54 33.91 15.58
N ASP A 13 8.53 34.23 14.77
CA ASP A 13 9.16 33.30 13.84
C ASP A 13 9.92 32.21 14.58
N ARG A 14 10.54 32.52 15.72
CA ARG A 14 11.17 31.54 16.59
C ARG A 14 10.11 30.62 17.24
N TYR A 15 8.97 31.19 17.65
CA TYR A 15 7.86 30.43 18.23
C TYR A 15 7.21 29.51 17.19
N TYR A 16 6.98 30.00 15.95
CA TYR A 16 6.50 29.18 14.84
C TYR A 16 7.49 28.07 14.46
N ASN A 17 8.78 28.38 14.39
CA ASN A 17 9.82 27.38 14.11
C ASN A 17 9.95 26.37 15.25
N MET A 18 9.78 26.76 16.49
CA MET A 18 9.80 25.86 17.64
C MET A 18 8.54 24.96 17.67
N LEU A 19 7.36 25.52 17.38
CA LEU A 19 6.12 24.76 17.21
C LEU A 19 6.20 23.77 16.04
N LEU A 20 6.78 24.17 14.90
CA LEU A 20 7.00 23.30 13.75
C LEU A 20 8.00 22.18 14.08
N LEU A 21 9.07 22.49 14.82
CA LEU A 21 10.04 21.49 15.27
C LEU A 21 9.46 20.53 16.31
N ASP A 22 8.58 20.98 17.19
CA ASP A 22 7.88 20.13 18.14
C ASP A 22 6.79 19.29 17.46
N ALA A 23 6.10 19.83 16.44
CA ALA A 23 5.13 19.09 15.65
C ALA A 23 5.75 17.96 14.81
N VAL A 24 7.04 18.07 14.48
CA VAL A 24 7.80 17.05 13.70
C VAL A 24 8.57 16.08 14.61
N ARG A 25 8.56 16.26 15.93
CA ARG A 25 9.26 15.37 16.86
C ARG A 25 8.49 14.05 17.01
N LEU A 26 9.11 12.99 16.50
CA LEU A 26 8.65 11.62 16.75
C LEU A 26 8.73 11.31 18.25
N SER A 27 7.57 11.18 18.90
CA SER A 27 7.51 10.72 20.28
C SER A 27 7.56 9.19 20.34
N PRO A 28 8.41 8.58 21.17
CA PRO A 28 8.41 7.12 21.35
C PRO A 28 7.08 6.56 21.92
N THR A 29 6.22 7.42 22.46
CA THR A 29 4.91 7.07 23.00
C THR A 29 3.78 7.19 21.98
N ASP A 30 4.02 7.79 20.81
CA ASP A 30 3.08 7.86 19.71
C ASP A 30 3.31 6.67 18.78
N TYR A 31 2.57 5.59 19.02
CA TYR A 31 2.70 4.34 18.27
C TYR A 31 2.36 4.50 16.80
N VAL A 32 1.40 5.35 16.45
CA VAL A 32 0.95 5.57 15.07
C VAL A 32 2.05 6.29 14.29
N ALA A 33 2.53 7.42 14.80
CA ALA A 33 3.65 8.15 14.19
C ALA A 33 4.90 7.26 14.07
N PHE A 34 5.16 6.43 15.08
CA PHE A 34 6.29 5.50 15.06
C PHE A 34 6.14 4.44 13.97
N THR A 35 4.93 3.90 13.74
CA THR A 35 4.72 2.94 12.66
C THR A 35 4.83 3.56 11.27
N PHE A 36 4.47 4.82 11.06
CA PHE A 36 4.79 5.54 9.82
C PHE A 36 6.30 5.60 9.59
N PHE A 37 7.08 5.91 10.64
CA PHE A 37 8.54 5.97 10.54
C PHE A 37 9.15 4.61 10.23
N ILE A 38 8.77 3.55 10.96
CA ILE A 38 9.24 2.19 10.70
C ILE A 38 8.83 1.73 9.30
N GLY A 39 7.59 2.03 8.88
CA GLY A 39 7.10 1.72 7.54
C GLY A 39 7.94 2.36 6.45
N PHE A 40 8.25 3.66 6.58
CA PHE A 40 9.17 4.35 5.69
C PHE A 40 10.54 3.65 5.62
N MET A 41 11.17 3.38 6.75
CA MET A 41 12.49 2.75 6.81
C MET A 41 12.50 1.35 6.20
N ALA A 42 11.50 0.52 6.52
CA ALA A 42 11.40 -0.84 6.00
C ALA A 42 11.20 -0.85 4.47
N MET A 43 10.31 -0.01 3.96
CA MET A 43 10.04 0.08 2.52
C MET A 43 11.20 0.70 1.75
N PHE A 44 11.89 1.69 2.31
CA PHE A 44 13.11 2.26 1.72
C PHE A 44 14.23 1.22 1.64
N ALA A 45 14.47 0.49 2.73
CA ALA A 45 15.46 -0.60 2.75
C ALA A 45 15.14 -1.69 1.74
N ALA A 46 13.86 -2.10 1.64
CA ALA A 46 13.40 -3.07 0.65
C ALA A 46 13.60 -2.57 -0.80
N THR A 47 13.35 -1.28 -1.05
CA THR A 47 13.60 -0.66 -2.36
C THR A 47 15.06 -0.79 -2.76
N VAL A 48 15.98 -0.40 -1.87
CA VAL A 48 17.43 -0.51 -2.11
C VAL A 48 17.83 -1.97 -2.35
N PHE A 49 17.29 -2.89 -1.54
CA PHE A 49 17.54 -4.32 -1.69
C PHE A 49 17.10 -4.84 -3.06
N PHE A 50 15.86 -4.59 -3.48
CA PHE A 50 15.35 -5.07 -4.77
C PHE A 50 16.11 -4.47 -5.97
N PHE A 51 16.50 -3.19 -5.91
CA PHE A 51 17.33 -2.59 -6.94
C PHE A 51 18.74 -3.22 -7.00
N ALA A 52 19.36 -3.48 -5.86
CA ALA A 52 20.67 -4.11 -5.80
C ALA A 52 20.63 -5.55 -6.38
N GLU A 53 19.63 -6.33 -5.96
CA GLU A 53 19.46 -7.72 -6.36
C GLU A 53 18.94 -7.90 -7.79
N MET A 54 18.39 -6.87 -8.42
CA MET A 54 17.88 -6.94 -9.80
C MET A 54 18.94 -7.42 -10.81
N ARG A 55 20.23 -7.16 -10.55
CA ARG A 55 21.34 -7.61 -11.42
C ARG A 55 21.79 -9.03 -11.15
N SER A 56 21.49 -9.56 -9.97
CA SER A 56 21.89 -10.88 -9.49
C SER A 56 20.97 -12.00 -9.98
N VAL A 57 19.78 -11.63 -10.52
CA VAL A 57 18.79 -12.60 -11.01
C VAL A 57 18.78 -12.69 -12.52
N ASP A 58 18.20 -13.79 -13.04
CA ASP A 58 18.00 -14.01 -14.47
C ASP A 58 17.26 -12.85 -15.14
N LYS A 59 17.56 -12.57 -16.40
CA LYS A 59 16.94 -11.49 -17.17
C LYS A 59 15.41 -11.55 -17.17
N LYS A 60 14.84 -12.76 -17.14
CA LYS A 60 13.39 -12.98 -17.13
C LYS A 60 12.71 -12.40 -15.89
N TRP A 61 13.41 -12.33 -14.75
CA TRP A 61 12.88 -11.86 -13.46
C TRP A 61 13.21 -10.40 -13.13
N ARG A 62 14.11 -9.76 -13.88
CA ARG A 62 14.54 -8.38 -13.59
C ARG A 62 13.42 -7.38 -13.57
N MET A 63 12.42 -7.57 -14.45
CA MET A 63 11.25 -6.68 -14.48
C MET A 63 10.42 -6.83 -13.21
N SER A 64 10.24 -8.03 -12.69
CA SER A 64 9.51 -8.26 -11.43
C SER A 64 10.24 -7.63 -10.24
N LEU A 65 11.56 -7.73 -10.15
CA LEU A 65 12.30 -7.03 -9.08
C LEU A 65 12.23 -5.51 -9.23
N LEU A 66 12.24 -4.99 -10.46
CA LEU A 66 12.05 -3.56 -10.70
C LEU A 66 10.67 -3.09 -10.23
N VAL A 67 9.62 -3.86 -10.54
CA VAL A 67 8.25 -3.53 -10.11
C VAL A 67 8.15 -3.61 -8.58
N SER A 68 8.73 -4.63 -7.94
CA SER A 68 8.79 -4.73 -6.47
C SER A 68 9.53 -3.54 -5.83
N ALA A 69 10.64 -3.08 -6.44
CA ALA A 69 11.36 -1.89 -6.01
C ALA A 69 10.52 -0.61 -6.18
N LEU A 70 9.76 -0.49 -7.27
CA LEU A 70 8.86 0.66 -7.48
C LEU A 70 7.71 0.67 -6.47
N ILE A 71 7.10 -0.49 -6.18
CA ILE A 71 6.05 -0.61 -5.17
C ILE A 71 6.55 -0.11 -3.82
N THR A 72 7.68 -0.62 -3.35
CA THR A 72 8.23 -0.25 -2.05
C THR A 72 8.77 1.19 -2.03
N GLY A 73 9.36 1.67 -3.13
CA GLY A 73 9.90 3.02 -3.25
C GLY A 73 8.82 4.10 -3.25
N ILE A 74 7.75 3.90 -4.02
CA ILE A 74 6.58 4.79 -4.02
C ILE A 74 5.99 4.84 -2.60
N ALA A 75 5.78 3.68 -1.98
CA ALA A 75 5.23 3.62 -0.63
C ALA A 75 6.16 4.28 0.41
N ALA A 76 7.47 4.11 0.33
CA ALA A 76 8.42 4.77 1.23
C ALA A 76 8.25 6.30 1.19
N VAL A 77 8.18 6.89 -0.01
CA VAL A 77 7.99 8.34 -0.15
C VAL A 77 6.65 8.78 0.46
N HIS A 78 5.56 8.04 0.21
CA HIS A 78 4.25 8.37 0.78
C HIS A 78 4.24 8.25 2.31
N TYR A 79 4.88 7.23 2.88
CA TYR A 79 4.98 7.04 4.33
C TYR A 79 5.74 8.18 5.01
N TYR A 80 6.76 8.75 4.35
CA TYR A 80 7.43 9.95 4.82
C TYR A 80 6.46 11.13 4.91
N TYR A 81 5.68 11.40 3.85
CA TYR A 81 4.70 12.48 3.83
C TYR A 81 3.50 12.23 4.76
N MET A 82 3.00 11.00 4.82
CA MET A 82 1.89 10.63 5.71
C MET A 82 2.26 10.81 7.19
N ARG A 83 3.50 10.48 7.56
CA ARG A 83 4.00 10.74 8.92
C ARG A 83 3.96 12.24 9.24
N ASP A 84 4.50 13.07 8.35
CA ASP A 84 4.56 14.50 8.57
C ASP A 84 3.15 15.12 8.64
N TYR A 85 2.22 14.65 7.81
CA TYR A 85 0.81 15.04 7.87
C TYR A 85 0.17 14.64 9.21
N TYR A 86 0.34 13.40 9.63
CA TYR A 86 -0.20 12.90 10.88
C TYR A 86 0.35 13.68 12.09
N LEU A 87 1.66 13.94 12.13
CA LEU A 87 2.28 14.71 13.20
C LEU A 87 1.81 16.17 13.25
N ALA A 88 1.51 16.76 12.08
CA ALA A 88 1.07 18.14 11.99
C ALA A 88 -0.41 18.34 12.36
N PHE A 89 -1.29 17.39 12.00
CA PHE A 89 -2.73 17.56 12.08
C PHE A 89 -3.40 16.58 13.06
N GLY A 90 -2.73 15.50 13.46
CA GLY A 90 -3.34 14.45 14.29
C GLY A 90 -4.46 13.66 13.60
N GLU A 91 -4.54 13.73 12.27
CA GLU A 91 -5.61 13.15 11.46
C GLU A 91 -5.09 12.05 10.56
N ASN A 92 -6.00 11.12 10.17
CA ASN A 92 -5.71 10.06 9.21
C ASN A 92 -5.33 10.68 7.85
N PRO A 93 -4.17 10.32 7.27
CA PRO A 93 -3.72 10.83 5.97
C PRO A 93 -4.40 10.13 4.79
N THR A 94 -5.72 9.99 4.81
CA THR A 94 -6.53 9.21 3.84
C THR A 94 -6.17 9.54 2.40
N PHE A 95 -6.06 10.83 2.04
CA PHE A 95 -5.72 11.24 0.67
C PHE A 95 -4.38 10.66 0.21
N TYR A 96 -3.32 10.84 1.01
CA TYR A 96 -1.98 10.32 0.66
C TYR A 96 -1.94 8.79 0.62
N ARG A 97 -2.72 8.14 1.47
CA ARG A 97 -2.84 6.69 1.51
C ARG A 97 -3.47 6.14 0.23
N TYR A 98 -4.55 6.76 -0.26
CA TYR A 98 -5.16 6.36 -1.52
C TYR A 98 -4.29 6.70 -2.75
N VAL A 99 -3.53 7.80 -2.72
CA VAL A 99 -2.54 8.11 -3.78
C VAL A 99 -1.44 7.04 -3.81
N ASP A 100 -0.93 6.60 -2.65
CA ASP A 100 0.00 5.48 -2.58
C ASP A 100 -0.61 4.20 -3.18
N TRP A 101 -1.79 3.82 -2.70
CA TRP A 101 -2.43 2.58 -3.13
C TRP A 101 -2.78 2.57 -4.62
N ILE A 102 -3.26 3.68 -5.18
CA ILE A 102 -3.63 3.74 -6.61
C ILE A 102 -2.41 3.60 -7.54
N LEU A 103 -1.22 3.87 -7.03
CA LEU A 103 0.03 3.67 -7.74
C LEU A 103 0.60 2.27 -7.48
N THR A 104 0.56 1.77 -6.25
CA THR A 104 1.26 0.54 -5.85
C THR A 104 0.44 -0.72 -6.06
N VAL A 105 -0.87 -0.71 -5.80
CA VAL A 105 -1.71 -1.92 -5.91
C VAL A 105 -1.86 -2.42 -7.36
N PRO A 106 -2.07 -1.56 -8.39
CA PRO A 106 -1.99 -2.00 -9.77
C PRO A 106 -0.64 -2.60 -10.15
N LEU A 107 0.48 -2.09 -9.60
CA LEU A 107 1.80 -2.69 -9.81
C LEU A 107 1.90 -4.08 -9.16
N MET A 108 1.32 -4.29 -7.97
CA MET A 108 1.22 -5.64 -7.38
C MET A 108 0.39 -6.58 -8.27
N CYS A 109 -0.65 -6.07 -8.93
CA CYS A 109 -1.42 -6.83 -9.92
C CYS A 109 -0.60 -7.16 -11.19
N VAL A 110 0.29 -6.26 -11.62
CA VAL A 110 1.21 -6.50 -12.74
C VAL A 110 2.18 -7.65 -12.42
N GLU A 111 2.57 -7.84 -11.15
CA GLU A 111 3.43 -8.96 -10.77
C GLU A 111 2.79 -10.33 -11.08
N PHE A 112 1.49 -10.51 -10.88
CA PHE A 112 0.81 -11.74 -11.27
C PHE A 112 0.95 -12.03 -12.78
N TYR A 113 0.84 -10.98 -13.60
CA TYR A 113 1.09 -11.11 -15.04
C TYR A 113 2.55 -11.48 -15.34
N LEU A 114 3.51 -10.79 -14.71
CA LEU A 114 4.94 -11.03 -14.95
C LEU A 114 5.37 -12.44 -14.56
N LEU A 115 4.89 -12.94 -13.43
CA LEU A 115 5.20 -14.29 -12.93
C LEU A 115 4.56 -15.38 -13.78
N THR A 116 3.40 -15.13 -14.37
CA THR A 116 2.67 -16.10 -15.21
C THR A 116 2.92 -15.91 -16.72
N ARG A 117 3.70 -14.90 -17.10
CA ARG A 117 3.99 -14.58 -18.51
C ARG A 117 4.61 -15.75 -19.26
N MET A 118 5.54 -16.48 -18.65
CA MET A 118 6.17 -17.63 -19.27
C MET A 118 5.18 -18.80 -19.47
N ALA A 119 4.14 -18.88 -18.68
CA ALA A 119 3.04 -19.83 -18.82
C ALA A 119 1.93 -19.37 -19.80
N GLY A 120 2.13 -18.22 -20.48
CA GLY A 120 1.24 -17.74 -21.52
C GLY A 120 0.31 -16.63 -21.11
N ALA A 121 0.56 -15.92 -19.99
CA ALA A 121 -0.24 -14.75 -19.61
C ALA A 121 -0.20 -13.66 -20.69
N THR A 122 -1.36 -13.08 -20.97
CA THR A 122 -1.53 -12.06 -22.00
C THR A 122 -1.55 -10.65 -21.40
N LYS A 123 -1.27 -9.64 -22.23
CA LYS A 123 -1.47 -8.24 -21.83
C LYS A 123 -2.92 -7.93 -21.44
N SER A 124 -3.88 -8.69 -21.98
CA SER A 124 -5.30 -8.55 -21.63
C SER A 124 -5.51 -8.85 -20.14
N LEU A 125 -4.91 -9.94 -19.61
CA LEU A 125 -4.96 -10.26 -18.20
C LEU A 125 -4.38 -9.11 -17.34
N MET A 126 -3.22 -8.60 -17.73
CA MET A 126 -2.57 -7.48 -17.04
C MET A 126 -3.52 -6.26 -16.94
N TRP A 127 -4.12 -5.85 -18.08
CA TRP A 127 -5.02 -4.71 -18.08
C TRP A 127 -6.31 -4.93 -17.29
N LYS A 128 -6.88 -6.14 -17.33
CA LYS A 128 -8.05 -6.49 -16.51
C LYS A 128 -7.75 -6.32 -15.02
N LEU A 129 -6.59 -6.79 -14.56
CA LEU A 129 -6.16 -6.66 -13.18
C LEU A 129 -5.90 -5.19 -12.78
N ILE A 130 -5.23 -4.42 -13.65
CA ILE A 130 -5.00 -2.99 -13.43
C ILE A 130 -6.33 -2.24 -13.31
N ILE A 131 -7.26 -2.46 -14.24
CA ILE A 131 -8.56 -1.78 -14.25
C ILE A 131 -9.36 -2.16 -13.00
N ALA A 132 -9.41 -3.44 -12.63
CA ALA A 132 -10.17 -3.90 -11.47
C ALA A 132 -9.61 -3.32 -10.16
N SER A 133 -8.29 -3.32 -9.99
CA SER A 133 -7.65 -2.75 -8.80
C SER A 133 -7.78 -1.24 -8.72
N THR A 134 -7.64 -0.53 -9.84
CA THR A 134 -7.86 0.92 -9.92
C THR A 134 -9.31 1.29 -9.61
N TRP A 135 -10.27 0.56 -10.17
CA TRP A 135 -11.69 0.72 -9.87
C TRP A 135 -12.00 0.54 -8.38
N MET A 136 -11.47 -0.53 -7.78
CA MET A 136 -11.59 -0.81 -6.35
C MET A 136 -11.17 0.40 -5.51
N LEU A 137 -10.01 0.97 -5.84
CA LEU A 137 -9.43 2.07 -5.06
C LEU A 137 -10.16 3.40 -5.28
N ILE A 138 -10.56 3.71 -6.51
CA ILE A 138 -11.36 4.93 -6.79
C ILE A 138 -12.69 4.87 -6.04
N ALA A 139 -13.39 3.74 -6.10
CA ALA A 139 -14.65 3.56 -5.39
C ALA A 139 -14.47 3.64 -3.87
N GLY A 140 -13.42 3.02 -3.31
CA GLY A 140 -13.08 3.11 -1.90
C GLY A 140 -12.79 4.54 -1.46
N TYR A 141 -12.01 5.28 -2.26
CA TYR A 141 -11.70 6.69 -1.99
C TYR A 141 -12.96 7.57 -1.96
N ILE A 142 -13.86 7.39 -2.92
CA ILE A 142 -15.13 8.14 -2.95
C ILE A 142 -15.94 7.85 -1.69
N GLY A 143 -16.01 6.59 -1.27
CA GLY A 143 -16.77 6.19 -0.09
C GLY A 143 -16.22 6.73 1.22
N GLU A 144 -14.89 6.89 1.32
CA GLU A 144 -14.23 7.37 2.53
C GLU A 144 -14.09 8.89 2.56
N SER A 145 -13.60 9.50 1.45
CA SER A 145 -13.23 10.92 1.41
C SER A 145 -14.38 11.86 1.08
N PHE A 146 -15.41 11.40 0.35
CA PHE A 146 -16.56 12.21 -0.02
C PHE A 146 -17.82 11.85 0.79
N ASN A 147 -17.64 11.22 1.94
CA ASN A 147 -18.74 10.93 2.83
C ASN A 147 -19.28 12.26 3.42
N PRO A 148 -20.61 12.52 3.37
CA PRO A 148 -21.20 13.73 3.94
C PRO A 148 -20.81 13.95 5.41
N GLU A 149 -20.76 15.21 5.85
CA GLU A 149 -20.47 15.55 7.24
C GLU A 149 -21.37 14.78 8.21
N GLY A 150 -20.76 14.18 9.23
CA GLY A 150 -21.44 13.31 10.18
C GLY A 150 -21.47 11.84 9.80
N GLY A 151 -20.93 11.46 8.63
CA GLY A 151 -20.77 10.06 8.20
C GLY A 151 -22.10 9.42 7.78
N SER A 152 -22.40 9.40 6.47
CA SER A 152 -23.54 8.66 5.95
C SER A 152 -23.23 7.19 5.78
N THR A 153 -23.83 6.32 6.59
CA THR A 153 -23.68 4.86 6.47
C THR A 153 -24.11 4.36 5.10
N SER A 154 -25.19 4.88 4.53
CA SER A 154 -25.64 4.49 3.19
C SER A 154 -24.61 4.83 2.12
N HIS A 155 -23.97 6.01 2.18
CA HIS A 155 -22.92 6.40 1.24
C HIS A 155 -21.69 5.48 1.35
N SER A 156 -21.15 5.33 2.56
CA SER A 156 -19.99 4.48 2.83
C SER A 156 -20.23 3.03 2.40
N VAL A 157 -21.37 2.47 2.76
CA VAL A 157 -21.74 1.09 2.39
C VAL A 157 -21.88 0.92 0.89
N THR A 158 -22.56 1.83 0.20
CA THR A 158 -22.75 1.75 -1.26
C THR A 158 -21.41 1.73 -1.98
N TRP A 159 -20.53 2.67 -1.68
CA TRP A 159 -19.21 2.74 -2.31
C TRP A 159 -18.29 1.61 -1.87
N GLY A 160 -18.39 1.16 -0.62
CA GLY A 160 -17.69 -0.03 -0.12
C GLY A 160 -18.07 -1.30 -0.87
N VAL A 161 -19.37 -1.51 -1.16
CA VAL A 161 -19.84 -2.64 -1.99
C VAL A 161 -19.29 -2.53 -3.41
N ILE A 162 -19.38 -1.35 -4.04
CA ILE A 162 -18.84 -1.11 -5.38
C ILE A 162 -17.33 -1.39 -5.43
N SER A 163 -16.58 -0.93 -4.43
CA SER A 163 -15.15 -1.19 -4.27
C SER A 163 -14.87 -2.70 -4.14
N THR A 164 -15.65 -3.39 -3.31
CA THR A 164 -15.48 -4.83 -3.05
C THR A 164 -15.62 -5.67 -4.32
N LEU A 165 -16.42 -5.27 -5.31
CA LEU A 165 -16.51 -5.98 -6.59
C LEU A 165 -15.16 -6.05 -7.31
N GLY A 166 -14.38 -4.97 -7.29
CA GLY A 166 -13.03 -4.95 -7.85
C GLY A 166 -12.07 -5.86 -7.09
N TYR A 167 -12.13 -5.83 -5.74
CA TYR A 167 -11.35 -6.74 -4.89
C TYR A 167 -11.67 -8.22 -5.18
N LEU A 168 -12.95 -8.57 -5.21
CA LEU A 168 -13.38 -9.95 -5.50
C LEU A 168 -12.94 -10.44 -6.88
N TYR A 169 -12.91 -9.55 -7.88
CA TYR A 169 -12.39 -9.90 -9.19
C TYR A 169 -10.89 -10.24 -9.15
N VAL A 170 -10.07 -9.41 -8.50
CA VAL A 170 -8.64 -9.67 -8.34
C VAL A 170 -8.41 -10.97 -7.57
N LEU A 171 -9.13 -11.15 -6.46
CA LEU A 171 -9.07 -12.34 -5.62
C LEU A 171 -9.44 -13.60 -6.40
N TYR A 172 -10.59 -13.58 -7.11
CA TYR A 172 -11.01 -14.70 -7.94
C TYR A 172 -9.97 -15.05 -9.00
N THR A 173 -9.42 -14.04 -9.67
CA THR A 173 -8.43 -14.24 -10.73
C THR A 173 -7.14 -14.87 -10.19
N ALA A 174 -6.71 -14.49 -8.99
CA ALA A 174 -5.52 -15.02 -8.32
C ALA A 174 -5.72 -16.44 -7.76
N TRP A 175 -6.95 -16.82 -7.34
CA TRP A 175 -7.22 -18.10 -6.69
C TRP A 175 -7.77 -19.18 -7.60
N TYR A 176 -8.64 -18.83 -8.54
CA TYR A 176 -9.38 -19.76 -9.38
C TYR A 176 -9.37 -19.41 -10.86
N GLY A 177 -9.15 -18.13 -11.17
CA GLY A 177 -9.21 -17.61 -12.51
C GLY A 177 -7.92 -17.79 -13.30
N GLU A 178 -7.71 -16.87 -14.26
CA GLU A 178 -6.66 -16.99 -15.27
C GLU A 178 -5.24 -17.05 -14.68
N VAL A 179 -4.96 -16.30 -13.60
CA VAL A 179 -3.66 -16.33 -12.92
C VAL A 179 -3.37 -17.70 -12.32
N ALA A 180 -4.32 -18.24 -11.54
CA ALA A 180 -4.16 -19.56 -10.92
C ALA A 180 -4.00 -20.67 -11.97
N GLN A 181 -4.82 -20.66 -13.03
CA GLN A 181 -4.76 -21.64 -14.10
C GLN A 181 -3.42 -21.59 -14.88
N LEU A 182 -2.88 -20.40 -15.11
CA LEU A 182 -1.57 -20.24 -15.75
C LEU A 182 -0.43 -20.67 -14.82
N ALA A 183 -0.54 -20.36 -13.53
CA ALA A 183 0.45 -20.83 -12.56
C ALA A 183 0.51 -22.36 -12.52
N GLU A 184 -0.63 -23.05 -12.53
CA GLU A 184 -0.68 -24.52 -12.57
C GLU A 184 -0.11 -25.12 -13.86
N LYS A 185 -0.17 -24.39 -14.98
CA LYS A 185 0.46 -24.78 -16.26
C LYS A 185 1.96 -24.52 -16.30
N SER A 186 2.50 -23.77 -15.36
CA SER A 186 3.95 -23.55 -15.29
C SER A 186 4.68 -24.87 -15.06
N ASN A 187 5.80 -25.06 -15.71
CA ASN A 187 6.71 -26.20 -15.47
C ASN A 187 7.59 -25.99 -14.23
N ASP A 188 7.51 -24.82 -13.60
CA ASP A 188 8.31 -24.44 -12.45
C ASP A 188 7.48 -24.44 -11.16
N GLU A 189 7.73 -25.40 -10.28
CA GLU A 189 7.05 -25.54 -8.99
C GLU A 189 7.32 -24.36 -8.05
N VAL A 190 8.43 -23.64 -8.23
CA VAL A 190 8.72 -22.43 -7.45
C VAL A 190 7.75 -21.32 -7.83
N VAL A 191 7.50 -21.15 -9.14
CA VAL A 191 6.51 -20.18 -9.64
C VAL A 191 5.09 -20.51 -9.15
N LYS A 192 4.67 -21.78 -9.23
CA LYS A 192 3.34 -22.21 -8.73
C LYS A 192 3.15 -21.86 -7.27
N ARG A 193 4.11 -22.27 -6.42
CA ARG A 193 4.05 -21.98 -4.97
C ARG A 193 4.12 -20.48 -4.69
N GLY A 194 4.97 -19.76 -5.40
CA GLY A 194 5.09 -18.31 -5.24
C GLY A 194 3.81 -17.57 -5.60
N VAL A 195 3.20 -17.87 -6.74
CA VAL A 195 1.90 -17.27 -7.14
C VAL A 195 0.80 -17.60 -6.12
N ARG A 196 0.76 -18.84 -5.61
CA ARG A 196 -0.18 -19.21 -4.55
C ARG A 196 0.07 -18.44 -3.25
N THR A 197 1.33 -18.21 -2.89
CA THR A 197 1.68 -17.38 -1.72
C THR A 197 1.22 -15.94 -1.91
N LEU A 198 1.43 -15.35 -3.10
CA LEU A 198 0.94 -14.02 -3.40
C LEU A 198 -0.60 -13.93 -3.40
N ALA A 199 -1.30 -14.99 -3.81
CA ALA A 199 -2.76 -15.06 -3.69
C ALA A 199 -3.21 -15.04 -2.21
N TRP A 200 -2.43 -15.60 -1.28
CA TRP A 200 -2.68 -15.46 0.17
C TRP A 200 -2.51 -14.01 0.65
N PHE A 201 -1.54 -13.26 0.12
CA PHE A 201 -1.43 -11.83 0.42
C PHE A 201 -2.69 -11.07 0.00
N VAL A 202 -3.27 -11.41 -1.18
CA VAL A 202 -4.52 -10.79 -1.63
C VAL A 202 -5.69 -11.20 -0.74
N LEU A 203 -5.80 -12.47 -0.34
CA LEU A 203 -6.93 -12.96 0.46
C LEU A 203 -6.87 -12.47 1.91
N VAL A 204 -5.72 -12.65 2.57
CA VAL A 204 -5.56 -12.39 4.01
C VAL A 204 -4.96 -11.00 4.23
N GLY A 205 -3.87 -10.69 3.53
CA GLY A 205 -3.17 -9.42 3.70
C GLY A 205 -4.00 -8.21 3.30
N TRP A 206 -4.75 -8.29 2.20
CA TRP A 206 -5.60 -7.19 1.75
C TRP A 206 -6.96 -7.11 2.46
N ALA A 207 -7.41 -8.17 3.15
CA ALA A 207 -8.66 -8.14 3.89
C ALA A 207 -8.70 -7.09 5.01
N ILE A 208 -7.55 -6.67 5.51
CA ILE A 208 -7.44 -5.65 6.56
C ILE A 208 -7.97 -4.27 6.09
N TYR A 209 -7.83 -3.95 4.79
CA TYR A 209 -8.23 -2.65 4.25
C TYR A 209 -9.76 -2.46 4.21
N PRO A 210 -10.57 -3.40 3.68
CA PRO A 210 -12.03 -3.29 3.79
C PRO A 210 -12.52 -3.37 5.25
N ILE A 211 -11.84 -4.11 6.14
CA ILE A 211 -12.20 -4.13 7.57
C ILE A 211 -11.96 -2.74 8.18
N GLY A 212 -10.80 -2.14 7.96
CA GLY A 212 -10.49 -0.79 8.44
C GLY A 212 -11.45 0.25 7.86
N TYR A 213 -11.75 0.18 6.55
CA TYR A 213 -12.76 1.02 5.90
C TYR A 213 -14.12 0.95 6.61
N MET A 214 -14.57 -0.25 6.98
CA MET A 214 -15.82 -0.43 7.74
C MET A 214 -15.77 0.17 9.14
N CYS A 215 -14.59 0.30 9.76
CA CYS A 215 -14.41 0.92 11.07
C CYS A 215 -14.36 2.46 11.03
N MET A 216 -14.14 3.07 9.86
CA MET A 216 -14.12 4.51 9.69
C MET A 216 -15.52 5.15 9.92
N PRO A 217 -15.60 6.47 10.18
CA PRO A 217 -16.88 7.16 10.37
C PRO A 217 -17.84 6.91 9.20
N GLY A 218 -19.06 6.49 9.51
CA GLY A 218 -20.07 6.10 8.53
C GLY A 218 -19.99 4.65 8.04
N GLY A 219 -18.96 3.87 8.42
CA GLY A 219 -18.89 2.44 8.12
C GLY A 219 -19.77 1.57 9.04
N TRP A 220 -19.97 0.31 8.66
CA TRP A 220 -20.79 -0.65 9.44
C TRP A 220 -20.23 -0.97 10.83
N LEU A 221 -18.91 -0.89 10.97
CA LEU A 221 -18.19 -1.14 12.22
C LEU A 221 -17.70 0.17 12.86
N SER A 222 -18.30 1.30 12.49
CA SER A 222 -17.93 2.60 13.06
C SER A 222 -18.06 2.59 14.59
N GLY A 223 -16.98 3.03 15.25
CA GLY A 223 -16.89 3.03 16.73
C GLY A 223 -16.33 1.74 17.34
N VAL A 224 -16.09 0.69 16.55
CA VAL A 224 -15.39 -0.52 17.06
C VAL A 224 -13.90 -0.25 17.26
N MET A 225 -13.30 0.59 16.41
CA MET A 225 -11.92 1.06 16.51
C MET A 225 -11.86 2.57 16.37
N ASN A 226 -10.87 3.20 17.02
CA ASN A 226 -10.60 4.60 16.76
C ASN A 226 -9.91 4.74 15.38
N PRO A 227 -10.10 5.86 14.65
CA PRO A 227 -9.42 6.09 13.38
C PRO A 227 -7.89 5.97 13.46
N SER A 228 -7.27 6.41 14.56
CA SER A 228 -5.83 6.25 14.80
C SER A 228 -5.40 4.79 14.93
N ASP A 229 -6.24 3.91 15.50
CA ASP A 229 -5.95 2.48 15.57
C ASP A 229 -6.03 1.83 14.19
N VAL A 230 -6.94 2.32 13.31
CA VAL A 230 -7.00 1.89 11.91
C VAL A 230 -5.71 2.25 11.18
N ASP A 231 -5.15 3.46 11.41
CA ASP A 231 -3.87 3.87 10.85
C ASP A 231 -2.73 2.95 11.27
N LEU A 232 -2.69 2.58 12.56
CA LEU A 232 -1.70 1.64 13.08
C LEU A 232 -1.73 0.31 12.30
N TRP A 233 -2.92 -0.28 12.13
CA TRP A 233 -3.09 -1.54 11.41
C TRP A 233 -2.78 -1.42 9.92
N TYR A 234 -3.18 -0.34 9.28
CA TYR A 234 -2.84 -0.08 7.88
C TYR A 234 -1.33 0.06 7.68
N ASN A 235 -0.62 0.74 8.59
CA ASN A 235 0.83 0.90 8.51
C ASN A 235 1.56 -0.44 8.61
N ILE A 236 1.14 -1.31 9.54
CA ILE A 236 1.70 -2.66 9.68
C ILE A 236 1.39 -3.51 8.45
N ALA A 237 0.13 -3.50 8.01
CA ALA A 237 -0.30 -4.27 6.86
C ALA A 237 0.41 -3.87 5.57
N ASP A 238 0.60 -2.58 5.34
CA ASP A 238 1.30 -2.07 4.15
C ASP A 238 2.75 -2.57 4.10
N VAL A 239 3.48 -2.54 5.22
CA VAL A 239 4.84 -3.07 5.28
C VAL A 239 4.86 -4.56 4.95
N ILE A 240 4.00 -5.34 5.59
CA ILE A 240 3.91 -6.78 5.35
C ILE A 240 3.52 -7.06 3.89
N ASN A 241 2.48 -6.40 3.40
CA ASN A 241 1.94 -6.65 2.07
C ASN A 241 2.88 -6.19 0.96
N LYS A 242 3.64 -5.11 1.11
CA LYS A 242 4.51 -4.60 0.05
C LYS A 242 5.92 -5.22 0.13
N VAL A 243 6.54 -5.20 1.31
CA VAL A 243 7.87 -5.79 1.49
C VAL A 243 7.81 -7.32 1.40
N GLY A 244 6.86 -7.95 2.12
CA GLY A 244 6.67 -9.40 2.09
C GLY A 244 6.33 -9.91 0.69
N PHE A 245 5.44 -9.22 -0.04
CA PHE A 245 5.10 -9.53 -1.42
C PHE A 245 6.34 -9.50 -2.31
N GLY A 246 7.15 -8.43 -2.25
CA GLY A 246 8.38 -8.30 -3.01
C GLY A 246 9.44 -9.37 -2.65
N LEU A 247 9.52 -9.77 -1.37
CA LEU A 247 10.41 -10.86 -0.95
C LEU A 247 9.97 -12.23 -1.51
N VAL A 248 8.67 -12.47 -1.66
CA VAL A 248 8.18 -13.68 -2.35
C VAL A 248 8.58 -13.65 -3.83
N VAL A 249 8.45 -12.51 -4.50
CA VAL A 249 8.89 -12.33 -5.88
C VAL A 249 10.41 -12.55 -6.01
N TYR A 250 11.20 -11.99 -5.10
CA TYR A 250 12.64 -12.20 -5.03
C TYR A 250 12.98 -13.69 -4.84
N ASN A 251 12.31 -14.37 -3.92
CA ASN A 251 12.53 -15.79 -3.70
C ASN A 251 12.25 -16.63 -4.95
N ILE A 252 11.20 -16.31 -5.71
CA ILE A 252 10.93 -16.94 -7.01
C ILE A 252 12.11 -16.69 -7.96
N ALA A 253 12.57 -15.44 -8.03
CA ALA A 253 13.60 -15.03 -8.98
C ALA A 253 14.96 -15.70 -8.74
N VAL A 254 15.32 -15.98 -7.48
CA VAL A 254 16.61 -16.64 -7.13
C VAL A 254 16.54 -18.15 -7.07
N THR A 255 15.33 -18.73 -6.87
CA THR A 255 15.16 -20.18 -6.67
C THR A 255 14.67 -20.86 -7.95
N SER A 256 13.99 -20.13 -8.85
CA SER A 256 13.51 -20.64 -10.13
C SER A 256 14.70 -21.10 -11.00
N LYS A 257 14.57 -22.28 -11.56
CA LYS A 257 15.63 -22.83 -12.42
C LYS A 257 15.84 -21.94 -13.65
N SER A 258 17.10 -21.68 -13.98
CA SER A 258 17.49 -21.17 -15.30
C SER A 258 17.18 -22.24 -16.35
N GLU A 259 16.32 -21.92 -17.30
CA GLU A 259 16.12 -22.70 -18.52
C GLU A 259 17.31 -22.51 -19.46
#